data_abd0e77a3289829b1b3aecfb64d32316
#
_entry.id   abd0e77a3289829b1b3aecfb64d32316
#
_cell.length_a   1.000
_cell.length_b   1.000
_cell.length_c   1.000
_cell.angle_alpha   90.00
_cell.angle_beta   90.00
_cell.angle_gamma   90.00
#
_symmetry.space_group_name_H-M   'P 1'
#
loop_
_entity.id
_entity.type
_entity.pdbx_description
1 polymer ?
#
loop_
_entity_poly.entity_id
_entity_poly.type
_entity_poly.pdbx_seq_one_letter_code
_entity_poly.pdbx_strand_id
1 'polypeptide(L)'
;FALFAVFLIVNKGIAIGDKSTQPLFKLELGNIYFLLWLFLPLFLPFFLANLRRIGVLVWRRKWILAALLLLFGAFLLTYHNTHPYNNVRPDYYVRNALLMAADQRFAWKLALFIPAALSLLSLAVTRLEQKPFYWLYPFTVLSLIPFWLVEPRYYFVPYSLFILMQERRGNRLEWLAAGPCSPAPRAWA
;
A
#
# COMPACT_ATOMS: atom_id res chain seq x y z
N PHE A 1 -9.31 -27.28 -9.12
CA PHE A 1 -9.46 -26.27 -10.19
C PHE A 1 -10.80 -26.37 -10.91
N ALA A 2 -11.32 -27.59 -11.25
CA ALA A 2 -12.59 -27.76 -11.95
C ALA A 2 -13.78 -27.15 -11.20
N LEU A 3 -13.91 -27.38 -9.88
CA LEU A 3 -14.95 -26.79 -9.04
C LEU A 3 -14.90 -25.26 -9.03
N PHE A 4 -13.70 -24.69 -9.02
CA PHE A 4 -13.52 -23.24 -9.08
C PHE A 4 -13.93 -22.68 -10.46
N ALA A 5 -13.58 -23.39 -11.54
CA ALA A 5 -14.02 -23.00 -12.88
C ALA A 5 -15.55 -23.06 -13.03
N VAL A 6 -16.18 -24.12 -12.53
CA VAL A 6 -17.66 -24.23 -12.49
C VAL A 6 -18.25 -23.08 -11.67
N PHE A 7 -17.69 -22.77 -10.51
CA PHE A 7 -18.11 -21.63 -9.69
C PHE A 7 -18.04 -20.31 -10.47
N LEU A 8 -16.92 -20.05 -11.16
CA LEU A 8 -16.75 -18.83 -11.97
C LEU A 8 -17.81 -18.72 -13.07
N ILE A 9 -18.10 -19.82 -13.75
CA ILE A 9 -19.08 -19.86 -14.84
C ILE A 9 -20.51 -19.64 -14.30
N VAL A 10 -20.89 -20.37 -13.25
CA VAL A 10 -22.23 -20.27 -12.65
C VAL A 10 -22.46 -18.92 -11.99
N ASN A 11 -21.48 -18.45 -11.24
CA ASN A 11 -21.55 -17.16 -10.54
C ASN A 11 -21.31 -15.95 -11.46
N LYS A 12 -20.87 -16.18 -12.70
CA LYS A 12 -20.47 -15.10 -13.66
C LYS A 12 -19.48 -14.11 -13.03
N GLY A 13 -18.54 -14.61 -12.23
CA GLY A 13 -17.50 -13.81 -11.62
C GLY A 13 -16.92 -14.38 -10.34
N ILE A 14 -15.85 -13.76 -9.87
CA ILE A 14 -15.12 -14.18 -8.65
C ILE A 14 -15.84 -13.71 -7.39
N ALA A 15 -16.51 -12.56 -7.44
CA ALA A 15 -17.18 -11.96 -6.29
C ALA A 15 -18.56 -12.57 -6.05
N ILE A 16 -18.83 -12.90 -4.79
CA ILE A 16 -20.17 -13.29 -4.32
C ILE A 16 -20.85 -12.03 -3.80
N GLY A 17 -22.07 -11.75 -4.26
CA GLY A 17 -22.85 -10.61 -3.79
C GLY A 17 -23.37 -9.71 -4.89
N ASP A 18 -23.64 -8.45 -4.54
CA ASP A 18 -24.15 -7.45 -5.47
C ASP A 18 -23.09 -7.06 -6.52
N LYS A 19 -23.31 -7.51 -7.75
CA LYS A 19 -22.39 -7.27 -8.88
C LYS A 19 -22.40 -5.84 -9.38
N SER A 20 -23.39 -5.04 -9.03
CA SER A 20 -23.46 -3.60 -9.36
C SER A 20 -22.42 -2.81 -8.57
N THR A 21 -22.11 -3.26 -7.35
CA THR A 21 -21.14 -2.64 -6.45
C THR A 21 -19.78 -3.34 -6.49
N GLN A 22 -19.70 -4.54 -7.08
CA GLN A 22 -18.47 -5.32 -7.21
C GLN A 22 -18.29 -5.82 -8.65
N PRO A 23 -17.95 -4.92 -9.60
CA PRO A 23 -17.69 -5.33 -10.96
C PRO A 23 -16.51 -6.31 -11.01
N LEU A 24 -16.53 -7.20 -11.99
CA LEU A 24 -15.50 -8.24 -12.20
C LEU A 24 -14.09 -7.68 -12.27
N PHE A 25 -13.97 -6.49 -12.85
CA PHE A 25 -12.69 -5.82 -13.01
C PHE A 25 -12.93 -4.32 -13.21
N LYS A 26 -12.33 -3.53 -12.33
CA LYS A 26 -12.28 -2.10 -12.47
C LYS A 26 -10.88 -1.63 -12.13
N LEU A 27 -10.21 -0.98 -13.07
CA LEU A 27 -8.88 -0.41 -12.84
C LEU A 27 -9.00 0.79 -11.91
N GLU A 28 -8.59 0.59 -10.65
CA GLU A 28 -8.63 1.63 -9.64
C GLU A 28 -7.31 1.65 -8.85
N LEU A 29 -6.72 2.82 -8.76
CA LEU A 29 -5.46 3.00 -8.01
C LEU A 29 -5.68 3.42 -6.56
N GLY A 30 -6.92 3.63 -6.14
CA GLY A 30 -7.28 4.06 -4.78
C GLY A 30 -6.69 3.18 -3.68
N ASN A 31 -6.71 1.85 -3.88
CA ASN A 31 -6.12 0.90 -2.93
C ASN A 31 -4.61 1.05 -2.81
N ILE A 32 -3.90 1.36 -3.90
CA ILE A 32 -2.44 1.55 -3.88
C ILE A 32 -2.09 2.81 -3.11
N TYR A 33 -2.80 3.92 -3.36
CA TYR A 33 -2.57 5.15 -2.61
C TYR A 33 -2.89 4.98 -1.13
N PHE A 34 -3.99 4.31 -0.81
CA PHE A 34 -4.39 4.09 0.57
C PHE A 34 -3.42 3.15 1.31
N LEU A 35 -2.91 2.10 0.66
CA LEU A 35 -1.84 1.27 1.18
C LEU A 35 -0.62 2.14 1.53
N LEU A 36 -0.18 3.01 0.64
CA LEU A 36 0.98 3.88 0.89
C LEU A 36 0.72 4.87 2.03
N TRP A 37 -0.50 5.40 2.17
CA TRP A 37 -0.86 6.29 3.29
C TRP A 37 -0.81 5.58 4.62
N LEU A 38 -1.29 4.35 4.70
CA LEU A 38 -1.25 3.55 5.92
C LEU A 38 0.15 3.01 6.22
N PHE A 39 0.99 2.80 5.19
CA PHE A 39 2.35 2.30 5.39
C PHE A 39 3.17 3.25 6.28
N LEU A 40 3.11 4.55 6.05
CA LEU A 40 3.94 5.50 6.81
C LEU A 40 3.70 5.45 8.33
N PRO A 41 2.47 5.59 8.85
CA PRO A 41 2.23 5.51 10.28
C PRO A 41 2.47 4.12 10.85
N LEU A 42 2.12 3.05 10.14
CA LEU A 42 2.32 1.68 10.61
C LEU A 42 3.80 1.30 10.68
N PHE A 43 4.59 1.77 9.72
CA PHE A 43 6.02 1.50 9.64
C PHE A 43 6.88 2.72 9.95
N LEU A 44 6.37 3.64 10.78
CA LEU A 44 7.09 4.84 11.16
C LEU A 44 8.49 4.57 11.72
N PRO A 45 8.74 3.56 12.58
CA PRO A 45 10.08 3.24 13.05
C PRO A 45 11.05 2.88 11.91
N PHE A 46 10.58 2.14 10.89
CA PHE A 46 11.39 1.84 9.71
C PHE A 46 11.69 3.07 8.87
N PHE A 47 10.69 3.92 8.68
CA PHE A 47 10.88 5.17 7.97
C PHE A 47 11.94 6.04 8.67
N LEU A 48 11.85 6.21 9.98
CA LEU A 48 12.83 6.97 10.77
C LEU A 48 14.24 6.37 10.67
N ALA A 49 14.38 5.05 10.74
CA ALA A 49 15.66 4.37 10.56
C ALA A 49 16.25 4.55 9.15
N ASN A 50 15.41 4.79 8.16
CA ASN A 50 15.80 4.97 6.76
C ASN A 50 15.99 6.45 6.34
N LEU A 51 15.66 7.43 7.18
CA LEU A 51 15.69 8.85 6.83
C LEU A 51 17.02 9.30 6.20
N ARG A 52 18.16 8.91 6.80
CA ARG A 52 19.48 9.25 6.26
C ARG A 52 19.70 8.65 4.87
N ARG A 53 19.24 7.41 4.63
CA ARG A 53 19.37 6.75 3.34
C ARG A 53 18.49 7.38 2.28
N ILE A 54 17.26 7.76 2.66
CA ILE A 54 16.33 8.49 1.81
C ILE A 54 16.96 9.84 1.40
N GLY A 55 17.49 10.60 2.36
CA GLY A 55 18.18 11.88 2.08
C GLY A 55 19.34 11.73 1.12
N VAL A 56 20.21 10.74 1.35
CA VAL A 56 21.35 10.44 0.45
C VAL A 56 20.87 10.02 -0.94
N LEU A 57 19.82 9.20 -1.02
CA LEU A 57 19.26 8.74 -2.29
C LEU A 57 18.72 9.89 -3.12
N VAL A 58 17.91 10.76 -2.53
CA VAL A 58 17.33 11.94 -3.20
C VAL A 58 18.43 12.93 -3.60
N TRP A 59 19.40 13.17 -2.72
CA TRP A 59 20.52 14.07 -3.00
C TRP A 59 21.38 13.61 -4.18
N ARG A 60 21.73 12.32 -4.20
CA ARG A 60 22.56 11.73 -5.27
C ARG A 60 21.82 11.54 -6.59
N ARG A 61 20.52 11.30 -6.55
CA ARG A 61 19.71 10.96 -7.72
C ARG A 61 18.55 11.93 -7.90
N LYS A 62 18.88 13.13 -8.39
CA LYS A 62 17.89 14.23 -8.56
C LYS A 62 16.72 13.87 -9.47
N TRP A 63 16.88 12.89 -10.38
CA TRP A 63 15.79 12.38 -11.21
C TRP A 63 14.61 11.82 -10.37
N ILE A 64 14.87 11.42 -9.11
CA ILE A 64 13.81 10.96 -8.19
C ILE A 64 12.79 12.07 -7.94
N LEU A 65 13.23 13.31 -7.86
CA LEU A 65 12.30 14.44 -7.70
C LEU A 65 11.38 14.57 -8.92
N ALA A 66 11.94 14.41 -10.12
CA ALA A 66 11.13 14.39 -11.35
C ALA A 66 10.15 13.21 -11.37
N ALA A 67 10.60 12.02 -10.94
CA ALA A 67 9.72 10.85 -10.81
C ALA A 67 8.60 11.08 -9.79
N LEU A 68 8.88 11.69 -8.65
CA LEU A 68 7.86 12.04 -7.65
C LEU A 68 6.86 13.07 -8.19
N LEU A 69 7.32 14.07 -8.97
CA LEU A 69 6.43 15.03 -9.63
C LEU A 69 5.51 14.33 -10.66
N LEU A 70 6.05 13.42 -11.46
CA LEU A 70 5.25 12.62 -12.39
C LEU A 70 4.24 11.74 -11.65
N LEU A 71 4.64 11.11 -10.56
CA LEU A 71 3.74 10.33 -9.70
C LEU A 71 2.66 11.19 -9.05
N PHE A 72 3.01 12.43 -8.66
CA PHE A 72 2.02 13.39 -8.17
C PHE A 72 1.00 13.75 -9.25
N GLY A 73 1.45 14.04 -10.47
CA GLY A 73 0.57 14.27 -11.62
C GLY A 73 -0.34 13.06 -11.89
N ALA A 74 0.22 11.86 -11.90
CA ALA A 74 -0.55 10.62 -12.03
C ALA A 74 -1.57 10.46 -10.91
N PHE A 75 -1.18 10.75 -9.65
CA PHE A 75 -2.09 10.72 -8.51
C PHE A 75 -3.26 11.69 -8.68
N LEU A 76 -3.00 12.92 -9.11
CA LEU A 76 -4.05 13.92 -9.35
C LEU A 76 -5.05 13.48 -10.43
N LEU A 77 -4.55 12.81 -11.47
CA LEU A 77 -5.35 12.36 -12.61
C LEU A 77 -6.14 11.08 -12.32
N THR A 78 -5.59 10.18 -11.50
CA THR A 78 -6.13 8.83 -11.33
C THR A 78 -6.82 8.59 -9.99
N TYR A 79 -6.61 9.47 -9.01
CA TYR A 79 -7.26 9.32 -7.72
C TYR A 79 -8.68 9.92 -7.74
N HIS A 80 -9.66 9.02 -7.69
CA HIS A 80 -11.08 9.35 -7.53
C HIS A 80 -11.71 8.35 -6.56
N ASN A 81 -12.47 8.87 -5.60
CA ASN A 81 -13.21 8.02 -4.66
C ASN A 81 -14.64 7.84 -5.16
N THR A 82 -14.85 6.89 -6.06
CA THR A 82 -16.13 6.66 -6.74
C THR A 82 -16.95 5.52 -6.15
N HIS A 83 -16.37 4.70 -5.24
CA HIS A 83 -17.11 3.55 -4.70
C HIS A 83 -18.22 3.98 -3.74
N PRO A 84 -19.47 3.48 -3.92
CA PRO A 84 -20.60 3.88 -3.09
C PRO A 84 -20.38 3.66 -1.59
N TYR A 85 -19.68 2.59 -1.20
CA TYR A 85 -19.41 2.26 0.21
C TYR A 85 -18.32 3.13 0.85
N ASN A 86 -17.47 3.74 0.06
CA ASN A 86 -16.45 4.67 0.55
C ASN A 86 -16.99 6.11 0.67
N ASN A 87 -18.20 6.39 0.16
CA ASN A 87 -18.87 7.67 0.25
C ASN A 87 -19.83 7.70 1.45
N VAL A 88 -20.17 8.92 1.91
CA VAL A 88 -21.14 9.09 3.00
C VAL A 88 -22.53 8.66 2.51
N ARG A 89 -22.94 7.47 2.91
CA ARG A 89 -24.35 7.07 2.91
C ARG A 89 -24.82 6.98 4.35
N PRO A 90 -26.01 7.48 4.69
CA PRO A 90 -26.56 7.40 6.05
C PRO A 90 -26.66 5.97 6.57
N ASP A 91 -26.80 5.00 5.67
CA ASP A 91 -27.05 3.59 5.97
C ASP A 91 -25.78 2.74 6.12
N TYR A 92 -24.59 3.30 5.86
CA TYR A 92 -23.32 2.56 5.93
C TYR A 92 -22.36 3.10 6.97
N TYR A 93 -21.89 2.20 7.86
CA TYR A 93 -20.99 2.52 8.99
C TYR A 93 -19.53 2.75 8.58
N VAL A 94 -19.11 2.33 7.39
CA VAL A 94 -17.71 2.42 6.96
C VAL A 94 -17.45 3.78 6.30
N ARG A 95 -17.13 4.76 7.12
CA ARG A 95 -16.72 6.09 6.66
C ARG A 95 -15.20 6.16 6.62
N ASN A 96 -14.63 6.09 5.45
CA ASN A 96 -13.20 6.39 5.31
C ASN A 96 -13.01 7.90 5.14
N ALA A 97 -12.90 8.60 6.27
CA ALA A 97 -12.73 10.06 6.30
C ALA A 97 -11.50 10.53 5.50
N LEU A 98 -10.45 9.71 5.45
CA LEU A 98 -9.22 10.03 4.72
C LEU A 98 -9.43 10.03 3.21
N LEU A 99 -10.13 9.01 2.67
CA LEU A 99 -10.48 8.93 1.25
C LEU A 99 -11.38 10.07 0.83
N MET A 100 -12.35 10.41 1.67
CA MET A 100 -13.27 11.50 1.42
C MET A 100 -12.56 12.86 1.43
N ALA A 101 -11.68 13.10 2.40
CA ALA A 101 -10.89 14.32 2.48
C ALA A 101 -10.00 14.48 1.23
N ALA A 102 -9.36 13.40 0.78
CA ALA A 102 -8.51 13.41 -0.41
C ALA A 102 -9.25 13.81 -1.68
N ASP A 103 -10.54 13.48 -1.79
CA ASP A 103 -11.34 13.80 -2.98
C ASP A 103 -11.93 15.22 -2.97
N GLN A 104 -12.09 15.82 -1.79
CA GLN A 104 -12.80 17.09 -1.63
C GLN A 104 -11.99 18.31 -2.07
N ARG A 105 -10.68 18.37 -1.78
CA ARG A 105 -9.86 19.57 -1.98
C ARG A 105 -8.45 19.23 -2.46
N PHE A 106 -7.92 20.04 -3.37
CA PHE A 106 -6.55 19.94 -3.86
C PHE A 106 -5.50 19.96 -2.73
N ALA A 107 -5.71 20.81 -1.70
CA ALA A 107 -4.81 20.87 -0.55
C ALA A 107 -4.70 19.53 0.19
N TRP A 108 -5.80 18.78 0.32
CA TRP A 108 -5.79 17.46 0.90
C TRP A 108 -5.10 16.43 -0.01
N LYS A 109 -5.30 16.51 -1.33
CA LYS A 109 -4.56 15.67 -2.29
C LYS A 109 -3.06 15.88 -2.13
N LEU A 110 -2.61 17.14 -2.07
CA LEU A 110 -1.20 17.47 -1.84
C LEU A 110 -0.70 16.95 -0.49
N ALA A 111 -1.44 17.19 0.60
CA ALA A 111 -1.07 16.74 1.94
C ALA A 111 -0.95 15.21 2.04
N LEU A 112 -1.82 14.46 1.36
CA LEU A 112 -1.82 13.00 1.36
C LEU A 112 -0.82 12.39 0.39
N PHE A 113 -0.41 13.14 -0.65
CA PHE A 113 0.69 12.69 -1.51
C PHE A 113 2.02 12.63 -0.76
N ILE A 114 2.25 13.51 0.22
CA ILE A 114 3.50 13.51 1.01
C ILE A 114 3.73 12.16 1.71
N PRO A 115 2.81 11.63 2.54
CA PRO A 115 3.02 10.32 3.16
C PRO A 115 3.14 9.18 2.14
N ALA A 116 2.44 9.24 1.00
CA ALA A 116 2.60 8.26 -0.06
C ALA A 116 4.01 8.29 -0.68
N ALA A 117 4.53 9.47 -0.98
CA ALA A 117 5.88 9.66 -1.51
C ALA A 117 6.95 9.20 -0.50
N LEU A 118 6.80 9.54 0.78
CA LEU A 118 7.72 9.10 1.84
C LEU A 118 7.68 7.57 2.01
N SER A 119 6.51 6.94 1.91
CA SER A 119 6.36 5.49 1.93
C SER A 119 7.08 4.83 0.75
N LEU A 120 6.90 5.35 -0.46
CA LEU A 120 7.61 4.86 -1.65
C LEU A 120 9.13 4.98 -1.50
N LEU A 121 9.62 6.12 -1.01
CA LEU A 121 11.04 6.32 -0.75
C LEU A 121 11.57 5.36 0.32
N SER A 122 10.78 5.12 1.38
CA SER A 122 11.14 4.15 2.43
C SER A 122 11.22 2.72 1.88
N LEU A 123 10.23 2.32 1.07
CA LEU A 123 10.24 1.02 0.38
C LEU A 123 11.45 0.87 -0.56
N ALA A 124 11.77 1.93 -1.32
CA ALA A 124 12.89 1.93 -2.27
C ALA A 124 14.28 1.76 -1.61
N VAL A 125 14.45 2.23 -0.37
CA VAL A 125 15.73 2.10 0.37
C VAL A 125 15.75 0.90 1.31
N THR A 126 14.61 0.26 1.54
CA THR A 126 14.51 -0.94 2.38
C THR A 126 14.98 -2.15 1.57
N ARG A 127 15.93 -2.88 2.13
CA ARG A 127 16.41 -4.12 1.52
C ARG A 127 15.55 -5.28 1.97
N LEU A 128 15.21 -6.14 1.02
CA LEU A 128 14.61 -7.44 1.30
C LEU A 128 15.73 -8.49 1.39
N GLU A 129 15.51 -9.51 2.21
CA GLU A 129 16.50 -10.54 2.54
C GLU A 129 17.00 -11.28 1.29
N GLN A 130 16.11 -11.53 0.34
CA GLN A 130 16.43 -12.25 -0.89
C GLN A 130 15.92 -11.50 -2.12
N LYS A 131 16.65 -11.62 -3.25
CA LYS A 131 16.24 -11.00 -4.53
C LYS A 131 14.83 -11.40 -5.00
N PRO A 132 14.39 -12.67 -4.91
CA PRO A 132 13.03 -13.04 -5.31
C PRO A 132 11.94 -12.33 -4.50
N PHE A 133 12.21 -11.88 -3.28
CA PHE A 133 11.22 -11.20 -2.44
C PHE A 133 10.78 -9.83 -2.99
N TYR A 134 11.57 -9.23 -3.89
CA TYR A 134 11.18 -7.98 -4.56
C TYR A 134 9.96 -8.15 -5.47
N TRP A 135 9.59 -9.39 -5.84
CA TRP A 135 8.33 -9.67 -6.51
C TRP A 135 7.10 -9.35 -5.65
N LEU A 136 7.26 -9.20 -4.34
CA LEU A 136 6.21 -8.73 -3.45
C LEU A 136 5.57 -7.42 -3.96
N TYR A 137 6.39 -6.47 -4.43
CA TYR A 137 5.89 -5.16 -4.86
C TYR A 137 4.99 -5.23 -6.10
N PRO A 138 5.42 -5.79 -7.24
CA PRO A 138 4.55 -5.90 -8.40
C PRO A 138 3.33 -6.79 -8.14
N PHE A 139 3.46 -7.88 -7.40
CA PHE A 139 2.30 -8.71 -7.06
C PHE A 139 1.31 -7.98 -6.15
N THR A 140 1.76 -7.18 -5.18
CA THR A 140 0.89 -6.34 -4.38
C THR A 140 0.11 -5.36 -5.25
N VAL A 141 0.80 -4.68 -6.16
CA VAL A 141 0.15 -3.74 -7.09
C VAL A 141 -0.88 -4.47 -7.96
N LEU A 142 -0.50 -5.58 -8.60
CA LEU A 142 -1.39 -6.35 -9.46
C LEU A 142 -2.61 -6.91 -8.72
N SER A 143 -2.45 -7.30 -7.45
CA SER A 143 -3.54 -7.82 -6.64
C SER A 143 -4.53 -6.74 -6.20
N LEU A 144 -4.09 -5.49 -6.05
CA LEU A 144 -4.92 -4.39 -5.55
C LEU A 144 -5.63 -3.59 -6.65
N ILE A 145 -5.04 -3.53 -7.86
CA ILE A 145 -5.61 -2.77 -8.98
C ILE A 145 -7.06 -3.16 -9.32
N PRO A 146 -7.45 -4.45 -9.35
CA PRO A 146 -8.80 -4.81 -9.75
C PRO A 146 -9.87 -4.53 -8.71
N PHE A 147 -9.50 -4.14 -7.48
CA PHE A 147 -10.47 -3.85 -6.42
C PHE A 147 -10.92 -2.40 -6.44
N TRP A 148 -12.19 -2.18 -6.67
CA TRP A 148 -12.80 -0.86 -6.61
C TRP A 148 -13.03 -0.37 -5.17
N LEU A 149 -13.45 -1.28 -4.28
CA LEU A 149 -13.60 -0.97 -2.85
C LEU A 149 -12.23 -0.78 -2.20
N VAL A 150 -12.01 0.36 -1.56
CA VAL A 150 -10.79 0.62 -0.80
C VAL A 150 -11.02 0.23 0.66
N GLU A 151 -10.28 -0.79 1.12
CA GLU A 151 -10.48 -1.35 2.45
C GLU A 151 -9.16 -1.80 3.09
N PRO A 152 -8.90 -1.41 4.38
CA PRO A 152 -7.63 -1.71 5.06
C PRO A 152 -7.29 -3.20 5.14
N ARG A 153 -8.29 -4.08 5.19
CA ARG A 153 -8.07 -5.54 5.30
C ARG A 153 -7.27 -6.13 4.13
N TYR A 154 -7.33 -5.51 2.94
CA TYR A 154 -6.57 -5.98 1.78
C TYR A 154 -5.06 -5.83 1.94
N TYR A 155 -4.60 -5.00 2.88
CA TYR A 155 -3.18 -4.70 3.08
C TYR A 155 -2.52 -5.60 4.13
N PHE A 156 -3.27 -6.40 4.87
CA PHE A 156 -2.70 -7.31 5.86
C PHE A 156 -1.68 -8.27 5.26
N VAL A 157 -2.01 -8.88 4.12
CA VAL A 157 -1.12 -9.84 3.47
C VAL A 157 0.18 -9.16 2.99
N PRO A 158 0.14 -8.09 2.15
CA PRO A 158 1.36 -7.44 1.72
C PRO A 158 2.18 -6.85 2.87
N TYR A 159 1.58 -6.32 3.91
CA TYR A 159 2.32 -5.80 5.07
C TYR A 159 2.98 -6.91 5.89
N SER A 160 2.27 -8.02 6.12
CA SER A 160 2.82 -9.18 6.83
C SER A 160 3.99 -9.78 6.06
N LEU A 161 3.85 -9.95 4.75
CA LEU A 161 4.92 -10.44 3.89
C LEU A 161 6.11 -9.47 3.87
N PHE A 162 5.86 -8.15 3.82
CA PHE A 162 6.92 -7.16 3.88
C PHE A 162 7.74 -7.28 5.18
N ILE A 163 7.08 -7.42 6.34
CA ILE A 163 7.77 -7.60 7.63
C ILE A 163 8.61 -8.88 7.64
N LEU A 164 8.08 -9.97 7.07
CA LEU A 164 8.75 -11.26 7.06
C LEU A 164 9.93 -11.31 6.08
N MET A 165 9.84 -10.57 4.98
CA MET A 165 10.82 -10.60 3.88
C MET A 165 11.90 -9.52 3.96
N GLN A 166 11.77 -8.56 4.87
CA GLN A 166 12.77 -7.50 5.02
C GLN A 166 14.05 -8.02 5.67
N GLU A 167 15.18 -7.48 5.25
CA GLU A 167 16.49 -7.74 5.86
C GLU A 167 16.52 -7.23 7.31
N ARG A 168 16.75 -8.13 8.26
CA ARG A 168 16.85 -7.77 9.68
C ARG A 168 18.19 -7.10 9.95
N ARG A 169 18.16 -5.93 10.57
CA ARG A 169 19.37 -5.13 10.85
C ARG A 169 19.78 -5.16 12.31
N GLY A 170 19.00 -5.82 13.17
CA GLY A 170 19.29 -5.92 14.61
C GLY A 170 19.16 -4.60 15.38
N ASN A 171 18.59 -3.57 14.79
CA ASN A 171 18.40 -2.28 15.45
C ASN A 171 17.25 -2.33 16.47
N ARG A 172 17.39 -1.61 17.61
CA ARG A 172 16.36 -1.50 18.64
C ARG A 172 15.01 -1.03 18.07
N LEU A 173 15.01 -0.21 17.01
CA LEU A 173 13.80 0.26 16.32
C LEU A 173 13.05 -0.88 15.59
N GLU A 174 13.75 -1.89 15.11
CA GLU A 174 13.12 -3.08 14.49
C GLU A 174 12.37 -3.92 15.53
N TRP A 175 12.91 -4.02 16.75
CA TRP A 175 12.24 -4.69 17.86
C TRP A 175 10.92 -4.02 18.24
N LEU A 176 10.88 -2.69 18.21
CA LEU A 176 9.66 -1.93 18.48
C LEU A 176 8.59 -2.14 17.39
N ALA A 177 9.00 -2.32 16.14
CA ALA A 177 8.08 -2.52 15.02
C ALA A 177 7.61 -3.98 14.86
N ALA A 178 8.47 -4.95 15.18
CA ALA A 178 8.20 -6.39 15.03
C ALA A 178 7.55 -7.04 16.27
N GLY A 179 7.53 -6.34 17.42
CA GLY A 179 7.07 -6.87 18.69
C GLY A 179 8.03 -7.90 19.32
N PRO A 180 7.74 -8.37 20.54
CA PRO A 180 8.63 -9.26 21.32
C PRO A 180 8.77 -10.69 20.76
N CYS A 181 8.06 -11.05 19.69
CA CYS A 181 8.08 -12.39 19.10
C CYS A 181 9.23 -12.62 18.11
N SER A 182 10.13 -11.65 17.92
CA SER A 182 11.27 -11.82 17.01
C SER A 182 12.38 -12.64 17.70
N PRO A 183 12.80 -13.80 17.19
CA PRO A 183 13.93 -14.55 17.77
C PRO A 183 15.20 -13.70 17.71
N ALA A 184 16.01 -13.78 18.78
CA ALA A 184 17.28 -13.07 18.90
C ALA A 184 18.16 -13.26 17.66
N PRO A 185 18.94 -12.25 17.24
CA PRO A 185 19.87 -12.39 16.13
C PRO A 185 20.83 -13.54 16.44
N ARG A 186 20.90 -14.53 15.55
CA ARG A 186 21.95 -15.56 15.64
C ARG A 186 23.27 -14.83 15.45
N ALA A 187 24.09 -14.80 16.51
CA ALA A 187 25.49 -14.45 16.40
C ALA A 187 26.13 -15.52 15.53
N TRP A 188 26.47 -15.17 14.30
CA TRP A 188 27.32 -16.01 13.46
C TRP A 188 28.75 -15.80 13.96
N ALA A 189 29.28 -16.85 14.58
CA ALA A 189 30.70 -16.97 14.85
C ALA A 189 31.45 -17.17 13.54
#